data_cfb78123286b89879b4751fa3e6b791a
#
_entry.id   cfb78123286b89879b4751fa3e6b791a
#
_cell.length_a   1.000
_cell.length_b   1.000
_cell.length_c   1.000
_cell.angle_alpha   90.00
_cell.angle_beta   90.00
_cell.angle_gamma   90.00
#
_symmetry.space_group_name_H-M   'P 1'
#
loop_
_entity.id
_entity.type
_entity.pdbx_description
1 polymer ?
#
loop_
_entity_poly.entity_id
_entity_poly.type
_entity_poly.pdbx_seq_one_letter_code
_entity_poly.pdbx_strand_id
1 'polypeptide(L)'
;MNEYYKTSIDARNGDFLWMFIDGYNLIQRANTIISYGQQADISEELREQRAGEAKFLRALAYYYLTEQFGDIPLLIEEVTEPHFTAERTPEKDIYAFLIQDLEGCYSKVASKNDQAEFGRVTRGAIKTLLSKIYLTRSYKSYAESNDAKRAYELAEDVIKNEGYSLLTNFEDIFREDNEKNDEIIFSVQYSTNLQTNWSGNTDYSTYQPFIYAIPGMGAKLEYMERYTGTVAPTRAAYQLFDRSWDCLLYTSPS
;
A
#
# COMPACT_ATOMS: atom_id res chain seq x y z
N MET A 1 2.43 14.83 18.45
CA MET A 1 2.71 13.65 19.31
C MET A 1 1.65 13.44 20.42
N ASN A 2 1.02 14.48 20.90
CA ASN A 2 0.10 14.35 22.03
C ASN A 2 -1.32 13.86 21.69
N GLU A 3 -1.76 13.98 20.47
CA GLU A 3 -3.15 13.67 20.07
C GLU A 3 -3.41 12.17 20.04
N TYR A 4 -2.50 11.39 19.46
CA TYR A 4 -2.64 9.93 19.38
C TYR A 4 -2.58 9.24 20.76
N TYR A 5 -1.85 9.81 21.73
CA TYR A 5 -1.79 9.29 23.09
C TYR A 5 -2.97 9.70 23.97
N LYS A 6 -3.62 10.80 23.64
CA LYS A 6 -4.67 11.40 24.49
C LYS A 6 -6.09 11.05 24.07
N THR A 7 -6.26 10.13 23.11
CA THR A 7 -7.59 9.79 22.56
C THR A 7 -8.40 11.01 22.07
N SER A 8 -7.69 12.08 21.68
CA SER A 8 -8.29 13.32 21.19
C SER A 8 -8.35 13.39 19.65
N ILE A 9 -8.24 12.23 19.00
CA ILE A 9 -8.40 12.12 17.54
C ILE A 9 -9.87 12.39 17.22
N ASP A 10 -10.11 13.41 16.41
CA ASP A 10 -11.44 13.73 15.90
C ASP A 10 -11.42 13.87 14.36
N ALA A 11 -12.59 14.09 13.77
CA ALA A 11 -12.74 14.23 12.32
C ALA A 11 -12.00 15.44 11.71
N ARG A 12 -11.41 16.31 12.52
CA ARG A 12 -10.62 17.48 12.09
C ARG A 12 -9.11 17.20 12.07
N ASN A 13 -8.70 15.99 12.46
CA ASN A 13 -7.29 15.62 12.38
C ASN A 13 -6.83 15.64 10.91
N GLY A 14 -5.79 16.42 10.63
CA GLY A 14 -5.30 16.67 9.27
C GLY A 14 -4.83 15.42 8.56
N ASP A 15 -4.19 14.48 9.26
CA ASP A 15 -3.65 13.26 8.66
C ASP A 15 -4.76 12.37 8.09
N PHE A 16 -5.86 12.20 8.83
CA PHE A 16 -7.02 11.45 8.35
C PHE A 16 -7.74 12.16 7.20
N LEU A 17 -7.85 13.49 7.28
CA LEU A 17 -8.46 14.27 6.20
C LEU A 17 -7.67 14.13 4.90
N TRP A 18 -6.34 14.28 4.95
CA TRP A 18 -5.49 14.13 3.77
C TRP A 18 -5.53 12.71 3.21
N MET A 19 -5.47 11.69 4.07
CA MET A 19 -5.60 10.30 3.63
C MET A 19 -6.91 10.06 2.87
N PHE A 20 -8.02 10.63 3.35
CA PHE A 20 -9.32 10.51 2.70
C PHE A 20 -9.34 11.22 1.33
N ILE A 21 -8.87 12.47 1.28
CA ILE A 21 -8.81 13.28 0.06
C ILE A 21 -7.91 12.61 -1.00
N ASP A 22 -6.71 12.21 -0.61
CA ASP A 22 -5.74 11.62 -1.54
C ASP A 22 -6.18 10.24 -2.02
N GLY A 23 -6.81 9.45 -1.16
CA GLY A 23 -7.42 8.18 -1.53
C GLY A 23 -8.48 8.36 -2.61
N TYR A 24 -9.39 9.31 -2.46
CA TYR A 24 -10.42 9.59 -3.48
C TYR A 24 -9.84 10.24 -4.75
N ASN A 25 -8.80 11.05 -4.64
CA ASN A 25 -8.07 11.56 -5.80
C ASN A 25 -7.45 10.41 -6.63
N LEU A 26 -6.87 9.41 -5.96
CA LEU A 26 -6.34 8.22 -6.63
C LEU A 26 -7.46 7.41 -7.29
N ILE A 27 -8.59 7.20 -6.60
CA ILE A 27 -9.77 6.51 -7.14
C ILE A 27 -10.28 7.21 -8.39
N GLN A 28 -10.43 8.54 -8.33
CA GLN A 28 -10.90 9.32 -9.49
C GLN A 28 -9.96 9.17 -10.68
N ARG A 29 -8.65 9.28 -10.50
CA ARG A 29 -7.66 9.08 -11.57
C ARG A 29 -7.72 7.67 -12.14
N ALA A 30 -7.91 6.66 -11.31
CA ALA A 30 -8.06 5.29 -11.77
C ALA A 30 -9.35 5.11 -12.58
N ASN A 31 -10.47 5.68 -12.15
CA ASN A 31 -11.73 5.66 -12.89
C ASN A 31 -11.59 6.34 -14.26
N THR A 32 -10.91 7.49 -14.31
CA THR A 32 -10.61 8.19 -15.58
C THR A 32 -9.81 7.27 -16.53
N ILE A 33 -8.77 6.59 -16.07
CA ILE A 33 -7.98 5.65 -16.89
C ILE A 33 -8.86 4.50 -17.39
N ILE A 34 -9.71 3.94 -16.54
CA ILE A 34 -10.58 2.82 -16.89
C ILE A 34 -11.62 3.26 -17.94
N SER A 35 -12.19 4.44 -17.81
CA SER A 35 -13.20 5.00 -18.72
C SER A 35 -12.59 5.40 -20.08
N TYR A 36 -11.64 6.33 -20.06
CA TYR A 36 -11.04 6.87 -21.31
C TYR A 36 -10.03 5.92 -21.96
N GLY A 37 -9.43 5.02 -21.22
CA GLY A 37 -8.50 4.01 -21.74
C GLY A 37 -9.13 3.16 -22.84
N GLN A 38 -10.45 2.95 -22.79
CA GLN A 38 -11.20 2.22 -23.83
C GLN A 38 -11.18 2.92 -25.19
N GLN A 39 -10.98 4.22 -25.23
CA GLN A 39 -10.96 5.04 -26.44
C GLN A 39 -9.54 5.32 -26.95
N ALA A 40 -8.51 4.88 -26.20
CA ALA A 40 -7.12 5.12 -26.56
C ALA A 40 -6.73 4.35 -27.83
N ASP A 41 -5.95 4.98 -28.70
CA ASP A 41 -5.40 4.36 -29.94
C ASP A 41 -4.18 3.49 -29.61
N ILE A 42 -4.43 2.38 -28.91
CA ILE A 42 -3.47 1.37 -28.52
C ILE A 42 -4.09 -0.02 -28.69
N SER A 43 -3.28 -1.09 -28.67
CA SER A 43 -3.80 -2.46 -28.77
C SER A 43 -4.80 -2.79 -27.65
N GLU A 44 -5.73 -3.68 -27.91
CA GLU A 44 -6.70 -4.14 -26.90
C GLU A 44 -6.00 -4.75 -25.68
N GLU A 45 -4.97 -5.54 -25.92
CA GLU A 45 -4.16 -6.15 -24.85
C GLU A 45 -3.57 -5.07 -23.93
N LEU A 46 -3.01 -4.01 -24.51
CA LEU A 46 -2.43 -2.91 -23.72
C LEU A 46 -3.51 -2.12 -22.98
N ARG A 47 -4.71 -1.94 -23.56
CA ARG A 47 -5.84 -1.32 -22.87
C ARG A 47 -6.26 -2.12 -21.66
N GLU A 48 -6.43 -3.44 -21.82
CA GLU A 48 -6.80 -4.34 -20.72
C GLU A 48 -5.75 -4.35 -19.63
N GLN A 49 -4.47 -4.37 -20.00
CA GLN A 49 -3.37 -4.28 -19.04
C GLN A 49 -3.42 -2.96 -18.26
N ARG A 50 -3.57 -1.81 -18.93
CA ARG A 50 -3.64 -0.50 -18.26
C ARG A 50 -4.89 -0.36 -17.39
N ALA A 51 -6.02 -0.90 -17.82
CA ALA A 51 -7.22 -0.96 -17.00
C ALA A 51 -7.01 -1.82 -15.76
N GLY A 52 -6.33 -2.96 -15.87
CA GLY A 52 -5.99 -3.82 -14.73
C GLY A 52 -5.06 -3.14 -13.72
N GLU A 53 -4.05 -2.40 -14.20
CA GLU A 53 -3.17 -1.59 -13.35
C GLU A 53 -3.95 -0.50 -12.61
N ALA A 54 -4.86 0.19 -13.30
CA ALA A 54 -5.71 1.21 -12.69
C ALA A 54 -6.69 0.61 -11.66
N LYS A 55 -7.28 -0.55 -11.94
CA LYS A 55 -8.13 -1.29 -11.00
C LYS A 55 -7.38 -1.69 -9.73
N PHE A 56 -6.13 -2.12 -9.84
CA PHE A 56 -5.28 -2.38 -8.68
C PHE A 56 -5.11 -1.14 -7.80
N LEU A 57 -4.75 0.01 -8.39
CA LEU A 57 -4.55 1.24 -7.64
C LEU A 57 -5.86 1.72 -6.99
N ARG A 58 -6.99 1.59 -7.69
CA ARG A 58 -8.31 1.86 -7.14
C ARG A 58 -8.65 0.97 -5.96
N ALA A 59 -8.42 -0.33 -6.12
CA ALA A 59 -8.67 -1.31 -5.07
C ALA A 59 -7.77 -1.10 -3.85
N LEU A 60 -6.49 -0.75 -4.06
CA LEU A 60 -5.56 -0.42 -3.00
C LEU A 60 -6.05 0.79 -2.18
N ALA A 61 -6.49 1.86 -2.85
CA ALA A 61 -7.04 3.03 -2.18
C ALA A 61 -8.32 2.69 -1.39
N TYR A 62 -9.28 1.98 -2.00
CA TYR A 62 -10.50 1.57 -1.32
C TYR A 62 -10.24 0.66 -0.14
N TYR A 63 -9.33 -0.30 -0.26
CA TYR A 63 -8.97 -1.20 0.82
C TYR A 63 -8.48 -0.41 2.05
N TYR A 64 -7.52 0.51 1.87
CA TYR A 64 -7.03 1.33 2.97
C TYR A 64 -8.08 2.28 3.54
N LEU A 65 -8.87 2.92 2.69
CA LEU A 65 -9.95 3.81 3.14
C LEU A 65 -11.01 3.05 3.94
N THR A 66 -11.41 1.87 3.47
CA THR A 66 -12.43 1.05 4.14
C THR A 66 -11.92 0.54 5.49
N GLU A 67 -10.67 0.10 5.58
CA GLU A 67 -10.09 -0.35 6.85
C GLU A 67 -9.92 0.78 7.88
N GLN A 68 -9.80 2.02 7.44
CA GLN A 68 -9.69 3.17 8.35
C GLN A 68 -11.04 3.81 8.70
N PHE A 69 -11.97 3.85 7.76
CA PHE A 69 -13.21 4.65 7.90
C PHE A 69 -14.50 3.80 7.92
N GLY A 70 -14.41 2.48 7.69
CA GLY A 70 -15.57 1.61 7.58
C GLY A 70 -16.39 1.86 6.31
N ASP A 71 -17.69 2.08 6.46
CA ASP A 71 -18.60 2.40 5.35
C ASP A 71 -18.21 3.75 4.72
N ILE A 72 -17.92 3.75 3.43
CA ILE A 72 -17.49 4.93 2.65
C ILE A 72 -18.19 4.96 1.30
N PRO A 73 -18.28 6.10 0.61
CA PRO A 73 -18.82 6.18 -0.73
C PRO A 73 -18.06 5.31 -1.74
N LEU A 74 -18.76 4.48 -2.50
CA LEU A 74 -18.19 3.66 -3.58
C LEU A 74 -18.43 4.33 -4.93
N LEU A 75 -17.41 5.02 -5.44
CA LEU A 75 -17.42 5.72 -6.71
C LEU A 75 -16.64 4.89 -7.74
N ILE A 76 -17.34 4.24 -8.66
CA ILE A 76 -16.76 3.30 -9.64
C ILE A 76 -16.64 3.89 -11.04
N GLU A 77 -17.21 5.06 -11.24
CA GLU A 77 -17.19 5.81 -12.50
C GLU A 77 -16.47 7.14 -12.30
N GLU A 78 -16.03 7.74 -13.40
CA GLU A 78 -15.47 9.08 -13.37
C GLU A 78 -16.53 10.10 -12.95
N VAL A 79 -16.18 10.96 -12.00
CA VAL A 79 -17.02 12.08 -11.58
C VAL A 79 -16.72 13.29 -12.48
N THR A 80 -17.65 13.64 -13.36
CA THR A 80 -17.50 14.75 -14.31
C THR A 80 -18.10 16.06 -13.79
N GLU A 81 -18.97 15.99 -12.79
CA GLU A 81 -19.61 17.15 -12.17
C GLU A 81 -19.50 17.09 -10.64
N PRO A 82 -19.42 18.23 -9.95
CA PRO A 82 -19.37 18.26 -8.51
C PRO A 82 -20.60 17.60 -7.88
N HIS A 83 -20.40 16.59 -7.06
CA HIS A 83 -21.43 15.97 -6.25
C HIS A 83 -21.27 16.44 -4.79
N PHE A 84 -22.31 17.03 -4.23
CA PHE A 84 -22.31 17.52 -2.85
C PHE A 84 -22.83 16.50 -1.84
N THR A 85 -23.38 15.38 -2.30
CA THR A 85 -23.90 14.31 -1.48
C THR A 85 -23.40 12.97 -2.02
N ALA A 86 -22.81 12.17 -1.15
CA ALA A 86 -22.44 10.80 -1.46
C ALA A 86 -22.90 9.90 -0.31
N GLU A 87 -23.67 8.87 -0.63
CA GLU A 87 -24.10 7.88 0.35
C GLU A 87 -22.95 6.93 0.67
N ARG A 88 -22.89 6.48 1.93
CA ARG A 88 -21.93 5.48 2.33
C ARG A 88 -22.39 4.09 1.87
N THR A 89 -21.51 3.39 1.21
CA THR A 89 -21.70 1.99 0.84
C THR A 89 -21.23 1.11 2.01
N PRO A 90 -21.99 0.10 2.41
CA PRO A 90 -21.58 -0.83 3.46
C PRO A 90 -20.22 -1.48 3.13
N GLU A 91 -19.38 -1.62 4.14
CA GLU A 91 -18.04 -2.23 4.04
C GLU A 91 -18.07 -3.59 3.29
N LYS A 92 -19.05 -4.44 3.60
CA LYS A 92 -19.21 -5.75 2.94
C LYS A 92 -19.36 -5.65 1.42
N ASP A 93 -20.07 -4.63 0.94
CA ASP A 93 -20.34 -4.44 -0.49
C ASP A 93 -19.10 -3.87 -1.20
N ILE A 94 -18.33 -3.05 -0.49
CA ILE A 94 -17.02 -2.58 -0.97
C ILE A 94 -16.07 -3.76 -1.12
N TYR A 95 -15.96 -4.64 -0.12
CA TYR A 95 -15.13 -5.86 -0.22
C TYR A 95 -15.54 -6.76 -1.37
N ALA A 96 -16.85 -6.96 -1.59
CA ALA A 96 -17.35 -7.73 -2.71
C ALA A 96 -16.93 -7.12 -4.06
N PHE A 97 -17.04 -5.79 -4.18
CA PHE A 97 -16.58 -5.06 -5.37
C PHE A 97 -15.08 -5.21 -5.60
N LEU A 98 -14.24 -5.03 -4.56
CA LEU A 98 -12.79 -5.14 -4.68
C LEU A 98 -12.36 -6.51 -5.19
N ILE A 99 -12.96 -7.56 -4.63
CA ILE A 99 -12.68 -8.94 -5.04
C ILE A 99 -13.08 -9.16 -6.50
N GLN A 100 -14.30 -8.78 -6.88
CA GLN A 100 -14.78 -8.92 -8.25
C GLN A 100 -13.89 -8.17 -9.25
N ASP A 101 -13.49 -6.95 -8.93
CA ASP A 101 -12.71 -6.08 -9.82
C ASP A 101 -11.30 -6.64 -10.04
N LEU A 102 -10.65 -7.13 -8.98
CA LEU A 102 -9.31 -7.70 -9.04
C LEU A 102 -9.28 -9.11 -9.64
N GLU A 103 -10.24 -9.99 -9.30
CA GLU A 103 -10.36 -11.32 -9.91
C GLU A 103 -10.58 -11.20 -11.43
N GLY A 104 -11.32 -10.20 -11.86
CA GLY A 104 -11.61 -9.95 -13.28
C GLY A 104 -10.42 -9.43 -14.10
N CYS A 105 -9.32 -9.00 -13.47
CA CYS A 105 -8.24 -8.32 -14.19
C CYS A 105 -6.83 -8.89 -14.00
N TYR A 106 -6.53 -9.66 -12.95
CA TYR A 106 -5.14 -10.05 -12.68
C TYR A 106 -4.50 -10.86 -13.83
N SER A 107 -5.26 -11.67 -14.56
CA SER A 107 -4.74 -12.46 -15.68
C SER A 107 -4.38 -11.63 -16.92
N LYS A 108 -4.83 -10.37 -16.98
CA LYS A 108 -4.61 -9.45 -18.09
C LYS A 108 -3.41 -8.52 -17.85
N VAL A 109 -2.85 -8.55 -16.67
CA VAL A 109 -1.70 -7.73 -16.28
C VAL A 109 -0.40 -8.54 -16.40
N ALA A 110 0.66 -7.89 -16.85
CA ALA A 110 1.95 -8.51 -17.06
C ALA A 110 2.49 -9.17 -15.78
N SER A 111 3.24 -10.26 -15.94
CA SER A 111 4.02 -10.84 -14.84
C SER A 111 5.19 -9.92 -14.47
N LYS A 112 5.88 -10.22 -13.37
CA LYS A 112 7.10 -9.49 -12.97
C LYS A 112 8.16 -9.51 -14.11
N ASN A 113 8.32 -10.64 -14.79
CA ASN A 113 9.34 -10.79 -15.81
C ASN A 113 8.96 -10.12 -17.15
N ASP A 114 7.68 -9.89 -17.39
CA ASP A 114 7.15 -9.31 -18.62
C ASP A 114 6.78 -7.81 -18.46
N GLN A 115 6.98 -7.22 -17.28
CA GLN A 115 6.69 -5.80 -17.08
C GLN A 115 7.62 -4.92 -17.92
N ALA A 116 7.04 -3.93 -18.60
CA ALA A 116 7.80 -3.01 -19.47
C ALA A 116 8.76 -2.10 -18.69
N GLU A 117 8.38 -1.75 -17.45
CA GLU A 117 9.13 -0.83 -16.58
C GLU A 117 8.99 -1.30 -15.13
N PHE A 118 10.09 -1.25 -14.37
CA PHE A 118 10.06 -1.52 -12.94
C PHE A 118 9.15 -0.52 -12.22
N GLY A 119 8.39 -1.02 -11.24
CA GLY A 119 7.43 -0.22 -10.48
C GLY A 119 6.01 -0.19 -11.07
N ARG A 120 5.81 -0.74 -12.26
CA ARG A 120 4.45 -0.97 -12.76
C ARG A 120 3.76 -2.06 -11.96
N VAL A 121 2.43 -1.98 -11.91
CA VAL A 121 1.63 -3.04 -11.29
C VAL A 121 1.81 -4.33 -12.06
N THR A 122 2.09 -5.40 -11.32
CA THR A 122 2.23 -6.76 -11.89
C THR A 122 1.07 -7.64 -11.47
N ARG A 123 0.91 -8.76 -12.16
CA ARG A 123 -0.05 -9.80 -11.79
C ARG A 123 0.17 -10.30 -10.36
N GLY A 124 1.42 -10.44 -9.95
CA GLY A 124 1.77 -10.81 -8.58
C GLY A 124 1.37 -9.77 -7.54
N ALA A 125 1.47 -8.48 -7.87
CA ALA A 125 0.99 -7.41 -6.99
C ALA A 125 -0.53 -7.48 -6.79
N ILE A 126 -1.30 -7.71 -7.87
CA ILE A 126 -2.76 -7.84 -7.79
C ILE A 126 -3.14 -9.08 -6.94
N LYS A 127 -2.52 -10.23 -7.17
CA LYS A 127 -2.76 -11.45 -6.39
C LYS A 127 -2.42 -11.26 -4.91
N THR A 128 -1.35 -10.54 -4.61
CA THR A 128 -0.95 -10.22 -3.22
C THR A 128 -1.99 -9.34 -2.53
N LEU A 129 -2.46 -8.28 -3.18
CA LEU A 129 -3.52 -7.44 -2.64
C LEU A 129 -4.82 -8.23 -2.46
N LEU A 130 -5.18 -9.03 -3.45
CA LEU A 130 -6.39 -9.87 -3.40
C LEU A 130 -6.31 -10.90 -2.27
N SER A 131 -5.15 -11.54 -2.07
CA SER A 131 -4.89 -12.43 -0.94
C SER A 131 -5.10 -11.69 0.39
N LYS A 132 -4.58 -10.48 0.53
CA LYS A 132 -4.74 -9.64 1.72
C LYS A 132 -6.21 -9.27 1.96
N ILE A 133 -6.96 -8.92 0.91
CA ILE A 133 -8.38 -8.60 0.99
C ILE A 133 -9.19 -9.81 1.46
N TYR A 134 -8.97 -10.99 0.87
CA TYR A 134 -9.62 -12.22 1.30
C TYR A 134 -9.29 -12.59 2.75
N LEU A 135 -8.01 -12.50 3.13
CA LEU A 135 -7.58 -12.77 4.50
C LEU A 135 -8.26 -11.82 5.49
N THR A 136 -8.30 -10.52 5.19
CA THR A 136 -8.96 -9.53 6.06
C THR A 136 -10.46 -9.82 6.15
N ARG A 137 -11.14 -10.09 5.02
CA ARG A 137 -12.56 -10.44 5.02
C ARG A 137 -12.86 -11.69 5.86
N SER A 138 -11.95 -12.67 5.90
CA SER A 138 -12.13 -13.89 6.68
C SER A 138 -12.30 -13.68 8.19
N TYR A 139 -11.90 -12.51 8.71
CA TYR A 139 -12.07 -12.11 10.11
C TYR A 139 -13.28 -11.22 10.36
N LYS A 140 -13.99 -10.80 9.31
CA LYS A 140 -15.16 -9.91 9.42
C LYS A 140 -16.44 -10.72 9.68
N SER A 141 -17.49 -10.06 10.17
CA SER A 141 -18.80 -10.69 10.41
C SER A 141 -19.50 -11.20 9.14
N TYR A 142 -19.06 -10.72 7.98
CA TYR A 142 -19.56 -11.09 6.64
C TYR A 142 -18.56 -11.97 5.87
N ALA A 143 -17.67 -12.67 6.59
CA ALA A 143 -16.75 -13.63 6.00
C ALA A 143 -17.45 -14.73 5.20
N GLU A 144 -16.86 -15.14 4.11
CA GLU A 144 -17.28 -16.31 3.34
C GLU A 144 -16.41 -17.53 3.69
N SER A 145 -16.99 -18.72 3.61
CA SER A 145 -16.33 -19.96 4.06
C SER A 145 -15.00 -20.29 3.40
N ASN A 146 -14.77 -19.77 2.19
CA ASN A 146 -13.58 -20.03 1.39
C ASN A 146 -12.53 -18.92 1.46
N ASP A 147 -12.76 -17.82 2.18
CA ASP A 147 -11.90 -16.65 2.16
C ASP A 147 -10.46 -16.97 2.57
N ALA A 148 -10.27 -17.61 3.71
CA ALA A 148 -8.93 -17.96 4.18
C ALA A 148 -8.20 -18.93 3.23
N LYS A 149 -8.94 -19.88 2.64
CA LYS A 149 -8.39 -20.79 1.64
C LYS A 149 -7.96 -20.06 0.38
N ARG A 150 -8.82 -19.16 -0.12
CA ARG A 150 -8.51 -18.38 -1.33
C ARG A 150 -7.33 -17.43 -1.12
N ALA A 151 -7.24 -16.82 0.05
CA ALA A 151 -6.09 -16.01 0.45
C ALA A 151 -4.79 -16.83 0.41
N TYR A 152 -4.80 -18.03 0.97
CA TYR A 152 -3.66 -18.94 0.95
C TYR A 152 -3.26 -19.33 -0.48
N GLU A 153 -4.21 -19.76 -1.32
CA GLU A 153 -3.95 -20.18 -2.70
C GLU A 153 -3.30 -19.06 -3.53
N LEU A 154 -3.78 -17.82 -3.39
CA LEU A 154 -3.22 -16.66 -4.07
C LEU A 154 -1.81 -16.33 -3.59
N ALA A 155 -1.57 -16.34 -2.28
CA ALA A 155 -0.24 -16.11 -1.72
C ALA A 155 0.76 -17.19 -2.15
N GLU A 156 0.33 -18.46 -2.12
CA GLU A 156 1.15 -19.60 -2.57
C GLU A 156 1.51 -19.48 -4.06
N ASP A 157 0.55 -19.07 -4.88
CA ASP A 157 0.77 -18.85 -6.31
C ASP A 157 1.76 -17.71 -6.59
N VAL A 158 1.70 -16.63 -5.84
CA VAL A 158 2.69 -15.53 -5.93
C VAL A 158 4.08 -16.04 -5.59
N ILE A 159 4.24 -16.78 -4.50
CA ILE A 159 5.52 -17.31 -4.04
C ILE A 159 6.12 -18.28 -5.07
N LYS A 160 5.30 -19.13 -5.66
CA LYS A 160 5.77 -20.21 -6.56
C LYS A 160 5.93 -19.80 -8.00
N ASN A 161 5.07 -18.89 -8.50
CA ASN A 161 4.88 -18.71 -9.94
C ASN A 161 5.09 -17.28 -10.46
N GLU A 162 5.17 -16.25 -9.58
CA GLU A 162 5.29 -14.86 -10.04
C GLU A 162 6.71 -14.29 -10.02
N GLY A 163 7.72 -15.12 -9.68
CA GLY A 163 9.13 -14.77 -9.82
C GLY A 163 9.69 -13.88 -8.71
N TYR A 164 9.07 -13.87 -7.54
CA TYR A 164 9.57 -13.19 -6.35
C TYR A 164 10.35 -14.13 -5.45
N SER A 165 11.34 -13.62 -4.75
CA SER A 165 12.14 -14.38 -3.80
C SER A 165 12.66 -13.51 -2.67
N LEU A 166 12.80 -14.08 -1.49
CA LEU A 166 13.42 -13.40 -0.34
C LEU A 166 14.91 -13.21 -0.60
N LEU A 167 15.45 -12.06 -0.18
CA LEU A 167 16.88 -11.81 -0.18
C LEU A 167 17.56 -12.57 0.96
N THR A 168 18.82 -12.94 0.76
CA THR A 168 19.60 -13.66 1.77
C THR A 168 19.87 -12.80 2.99
N ASN A 169 20.15 -11.51 2.78
CA ASN A 169 20.40 -10.57 3.85
C ASN A 169 19.25 -9.58 3.93
N PHE A 170 18.65 -9.44 5.08
CA PHE A 170 17.53 -8.52 5.31
C PHE A 170 17.90 -7.05 5.06
N GLU A 171 19.11 -6.65 5.40
CA GLU A 171 19.60 -5.27 5.19
C GLU A 171 19.63 -4.89 3.70
N ASP A 172 19.85 -5.86 2.80
CA ASP A 172 19.92 -5.61 1.36
C ASP A 172 18.59 -5.12 0.75
N ILE A 173 17.45 -5.34 1.44
CA ILE A 173 16.14 -4.82 1.02
C ILE A 173 16.12 -3.29 1.02
N PHE A 174 16.83 -2.69 1.98
CA PHE A 174 16.77 -1.24 2.25
C PHE A 174 17.94 -0.46 1.66
N ARG A 175 18.82 -1.13 0.94
CA ARG A 175 19.98 -0.48 0.33
C ARG A 175 19.57 0.39 -0.85
N GLU A 176 20.10 1.61 -0.92
CA GLU A 176 19.83 2.58 -1.97
C GLU A 176 20.27 2.06 -3.36
N ASP A 177 21.34 1.26 -3.42
CA ASP A 177 21.82 0.63 -4.65
C ASP A 177 21.08 -0.65 -5.04
N ASN A 178 20.10 -1.09 -4.24
CA ASN A 178 19.31 -2.31 -4.44
C ASN A 178 17.78 -2.09 -4.38
N GLU A 179 17.30 -0.92 -4.74
CA GLU A 179 15.87 -0.60 -4.74
C GLU A 179 15.02 -1.47 -5.68
N LYS A 180 15.65 -2.10 -6.67
CA LYS A 180 15.00 -2.97 -7.67
C LYS A 180 15.32 -4.43 -7.41
N ASN A 181 14.96 -4.95 -6.25
CA ASN A 181 15.26 -6.32 -5.87
C ASN A 181 14.06 -7.27 -6.01
N ASP A 182 14.34 -8.57 -5.88
CA ASP A 182 13.36 -9.63 -6.11
C ASP A 182 12.33 -9.80 -4.99
N GLU A 183 12.56 -9.21 -3.82
CA GLU A 183 11.62 -9.28 -2.70
C GLU A 183 10.50 -8.25 -2.82
N ILE A 184 10.72 -7.15 -3.57
CA ILE A 184 9.74 -6.08 -3.71
C ILE A 184 8.67 -6.48 -4.74
N ILE A 185 7.44 -6.66 -4.27
CA ILE A 185 6.29 -6.99 -5.11
C ILE A 185 5.68 -5.75 -5.76
N PHE A 186 5.55 -4.67 -5.00
CA PHE A 186 5.06 -3.38 -5.47
C PHE A 186 5.61 -2.26 -4.60
N SER A 187 6.08 -1.19 -5.21
CA SER A 187 6.53 0.01 -4.52
C SER A 187 6.21 1.26 -5.34
N VAL A 188 5.95 2.35 -4.63
CA VAL A 188 5.81 3.67 -5.25
C VAL A 188 7.21 4.17 -5.61
N GLN A 189 7.43 4.49 -6.88
CA GLN A 189 8.71 4.92 -7.39
C GLN A 189 8.92 6.41 -7.13
N TYR A 190 10.01 6.75 -6.48
CA TYR A 190 10.45 8.13 -6.26
C TYR A 190 11.64 8.46 -7.15
N SER A 191 11.80 9.72 -7.48
CA SER A 191 12.90 10.21 -8.33
C SER A 191 13.55 11.41 -7.67
N THR A 192 14.84 11.59 -7.90
CA THR A 192 15.58 12.81 -7.54
C THR A 192 15.20 14.01 -8.40
N ASN A 193 14.39 13.80 -9.47
CA ASN A 193 13.90 14.88 -10.31
C ASN A 193 12.85 15.71 -9.56
N LEU A 194 13.20 16.93 -9.18
CA LEU A 194 12.32 17.86 -8.45
C LEU A 194 11.04 18.24 -9.19
N GLN A 195 10.98 18.08 -10.52
CA GLN A 195 9.76 18.34 -11.29
C GLN A 195 8.72 17.24 -11.13
N THR A 196 9.16 16.00 -10.87
CA THR A 196 8.28 14.84 -10.68
C THR A 196 8.11 14.45 -9.22
N ASN A 197 8.96 14.98 -8.36
CA ASN A 197 8.94 14.75 -6.91
C ASN A 197 8.74 16.08 -6.18
N TRP A 198 7.49 16.48 -6.05
CA TRP A 198 7.10 17.80 -5.53
C TRP A 198 7.65 18.10 -4.13
N SER A 199 7.75 17.12 -3.26
CA SER A 199 8.21 17.29 -1.87
C SER A 199 9.71 17.10 -1.70
N GLY A 200 10.44 16.76 -2.74
CA GLY A 200 11.89 16.65 -2.68
C GLY A 200 12.41 15.64 -1.67
N ASN A 201 11.93 14.42 -1.66
CA ASN A 201 12.52 13.28 -0.91
C ASN A 201 12.62 13.41 0.61
N THR A 202 12.41 14.60 1.15
CA THR A 202 12.73 14.88 2.55
C THR A 202 11.67 14.40 3.53
N ASP A 203 10.46 14.10 3.05
CA ASP A 203 9.33 13.88 3.94
C ASP A 203 9.23 12.45 4.46
N TYR A 204 9.90 11.49 3.80
CA TYR A 204 9.92 10.10 4.30
C TYR A 204 10.72 9.93 5.58
N SER A 205 11.76 10.71 5.75
CA SER A 205 12.50 10.73 7.01
C SER A 205 11.63 11.19 8.19
N THR A 206 10.52 11.88 7.90
CA THR A 206 9.61 12.39 8.92
C THR A 206 8.86 11.30 9.66
N TYR A 207 8.64 10.16 9.04
CA TYR A 207 7.93 9.02 9.62
C TYR A 207 8.85 7.91 10.14
N GLN A 208 10.15 8.06 9.99
CA GLN A 208 11.08 7.07 10.54
C GLN A 208 11.11 7.11 12.07
N PRO A 209 11.24 5.94 12.72
CA PRO A 209 11.33 5.87 14.18
C PRO A 209 12.55 6.62 14.71
N PHE A 210 12.36 7.37 15.79
CA PHE A 210 13.31 8.35 16.29
C PHE A 210 14.33 7.78 17.22
N ILE A 211 15.53 7.74 16.75
CA ILE A 211 16.68 7.34 17.52
C ILE A 211 16.94 8.32 18.68
N TYR A 212 16.69 9.61 18.54
CA TYR A 212 16.88 10.53 19.67
C TYR A 212 15.73 10.61 20.67
N ALA A 213 14.61 9.98 20.39
CA ALA A 213 13.60 9.72 21.42
C ALA A 213 14.06 8.62 22.39
N ILE A 214 15.13 7.91 22.07
CA ILE A 214 15.77 6.91 22.93
C ILE A 214 16.92 7.62 23.66
N PRO A 215 16.88 7.74 25.01
CA PRO A 215 17.94 8.40 25.76
C PRO A 215 19.33 7.83 25.43
N GLY A 216 20.24 8.68 25.03
CA GLY A 216 21.64 8.35 24.73
C GLY A 216 21.97 8.05 23.27
N MET A 217 21.00 7.94 22.36
CA MET A 217 21.24 7.65 20.94
C MET A 217 21.20 8.88 20.03
N GLY A 218 20.47 9.91 20.40
CA GLY A 218 20.16 11.05 19.51
C GLY A 218 21.30 11.96 19.09
N ALA A 219 22.48 11.85 19.69
CA ALA A 219 23.57 12.79 19.45
C ALA A 219 24.67 12.28 18.51
N LYS A 220 24.55 11.07 17.96
CA LYS A 220 25.66 10.41 17.28
C LYS A 220 25.52 10.18 15.78
N LEU A 221 24.40 10.59 15.18
CA LEU A 221 24.15 10.31 13.77
C LEU A 221 24.17 11.63 12.97
N GLU A 222 25.32 12.00 12.43
CA GLU A 222 25.58 13.25 11.68
C GLU A 222 24.69 13.42 10.43
N TYR A 223 24.13 12.34 9.90
CA TYR A 223 23.26 12.35 8.70
C TYR A 223 21.78 12.44 9.01
N MET A 224 21.41 12.52 10.29
CA MET A 224 20.01 12.54 10.72
C MET A 224 19.55 13.94 11.19
N GLU A 225 19.69 14.95 10.35
CA GLU A 225 19.46 16.35 10.72
C GLU A 225 17.99 16.77 10.89
N ARG A 226 17.00 15.95 10.50
CA ARG A 226 15.59 16.39 10.46
C ARG A 226 14.62 15.36 11.04
N TYR A 227 14.58 15.26 12.35
CA TYR A 227 13.62 14.37 13.00
C TYR A 227 12.62 15.09 13.88
N THR A 228 11.36 14.87 13.58
CA THR A 228 10.24 15.47 14.33
C THR A 228 9.80 14.65 15.54
N GLY A 229 10.33 13.45 15.76
CA GLY A 229 9.96 12.62 16.89
C GLY A 229 8.50 12.13 16.86
N THR A 230 7.96 11.89 15.66
CA THR A 230 6.54 11.62 15.48
C THR A 230 6.14 10.21 15.88
N VAL A 231 7.01 9.23 15.69
CA VAL A 231 6.74 7.82 16.00
C VAL A 231 7.89 7.23 16.81
N ALA A 232 7.60 6.63 17.94
CA ALA A 232 8.56 5.90 18.76
C ALA A 232 7.93 4.60 19.26
N PRO A 233 8.70 3.50 19.36
CA PRO A 233 8.18 2.26 19.93
C PRO A 233 7.82 2.46 21.40
N THR A 234 6.71 1.89 21.81
CA THR A 234 6.35 1.85 23.23
C THR A 234 7.27 0.87 23.96
N ARG A 235 7.40 1.03 25.30
CA ARG A 235 8.14 0.06 26.13
C ARG A 235 7.58 -1.36 25.96
N ALA A 236 6.27 -1.51 25.83
CA ALA A 236 5.63 -2.79 25.60
C ALA A 236 6.03 -3.40 24.24
N ALA A 237 6.03 -2.59 23.17
CA ALA A 237 6.51 -3.05 21.87
C ALA A 237 7.98 -3.49 21.91
N TYR A 238 8.85 -2.71 22.57
CA TYR A 238 10.26 -3.09 22.73
C TYR A 238 10.46 -4.39 23.49
N GLN A 239 9.60 -4.68 24.48
CA GLN A 239 9.66 -5.90 25.28
C GLN A 239 9.16 -7.15 24.54
N LEU A 240 8.49 -7.01 23.41
CA LEU A 240 8.09 -8.14 22.55
C LEU A 240 9.26 -8.73 21.76
N PHE A 241 10.35 -7.99 21.59
CA PHE A 241 11.55 -8.49 20.91
C PHE A 241 12.40 -9.30 21.89
N ASP A 242 12.49 -10.60 21.63
CA ASP A 242 13.29 -11.51 22.44
C ASP A 242 14.61 -11.83 21.72
N ARG A 243 15.72 -11.42 22.35
CA ARG A 243 17.07 -11.61 21.80
C ARG A 243 17.48 -13.09 21.64
N SER A 244 16.76 -14.02 22.25
CA SER A 244 17.11 -15.43 22.19
C SER A 244 16.68 -16.11 20.89
N TRP A 245 15.68 -15.57 20.18
CA TRP A 245 15.15 -16.17 18.95
C TRP A 245 14.87 -15.16 17.82
N ASP A 246 14.88 -13.86 18.09
CA ASP A 246 14.67 -12.84 17.06
C ASP A 246 15.99 -12.50 16.35
N CYS A 247 16.22 -13.14 15.22
CA CYS A 247 17.42 -12.94 14.42
C CYS A 247 17.58 -11.53 13.87
N LEU A 248 16.51 -10.77 13.70
CA LEU A 248 16.57 -9.39 13.20
C LEU A 248 17.26 -8.45 14.20
N LEU A 249 17.23 -8.76 15.49
CA LEU A 249 17.95 -7.99 16.51
C LEU A 249 19.48 -8.17 16.44
N TYR A 250 19.97 -9.22 15.79
CA TYR A 250 21.42 -9.47 15.65
C TYR A 250 21.97 -8.95 14.32
N THR A 251 21.11 -8.81 13.32
CA THR A 251 21.49 -8.36 11.98
C THR A 251 21.29 -6.85 11.78
N SER A 252 20.60 -6.17 12.67
CA SER A 252 20.55 -4.71 12.68
C SER A 252 21.87 -4.17 13.20
N PRO A 253 22.55 -3.26 12.48
CA PRO A 253 23.74 -2.59 12.98
C PRO A 253 23.39 -1.85 14.27
N SER A 254 24.07 -2.19 15.35
CA SER A 254 23.97 -1.58 16.68
C SER A 254 24.56 -0.16 16.72
#